data_9437abea73fa04397f78cb4bcbb61865
#
_entry.id   9437abea73fa04397f78cb4bcbb61865
#
_cell.length_a   1.000
_cell.length_b   1.000
_cell.length_c   1.000
_cell.angle_alpha   90.00
_cell.angle_beta   90.00
_cell.angle_gamma   90.00
#
_symmetry.space_group_name_H-M   'P 1'
#
loop_
_entity.id
_entity.type
_entity.pdbx_description
1 polymer ?
#
loop_
_entity_poly.entity_id
_entity_poly.type
_entity_poly.pdbx_seq_one_letter_code
_entity_poly.pdbx_strand_id
1 'polypeptide(L)'
;KSLIADLFAQMLYEVRNPSYGSDKICQDLLEILILRIVRYQHVIPVPITSTYMTKECARIKEYLDINYSEPITLDTLTELTHMNKYYMAHSFAKYAGQSPIQYLNQRRMEAACTLLKDTDHSISSISSTVGFSSQSYFTQAFRKKYGMTPIKYRQQHADGSRSNAGGGI
;
A
#
# COMPACT_ATOMS: atom_id res chain seq x y z
N LYS A 1 42.85 -15.36 -6.77
CA LYS A 1 41.54 -16.03 -6.95
C LYS A 1 40.52 -15.21 -6.21
N SER A 2 39.37 -15.04 -6.80
CA SER A 2 38.32 -14.21 -6.19
C SER A 2 37.61 -15.07 -5.13
N LEU A 3 37.64 -14.63 -3.88
CA LEU A 3 36.98 -15.25 -2.76
C LEU A 3 35.47 -15.49 -2.98
N ILE A 4 34.85 -14.60 -3.78
CA ILE A 4 33.45 -14.72 -4.22
C ILE A 4 33.30 -15.95 -5.14
N ALA A 5 34.22 -16.18 -6.08
CA ALA A 5 34.18 -17.34 -6.96
C ALA A 5 34.32 -18.66 -6.19
N ASP A 6 35.11 -18.66 -5.12
CA ASP A 6 35.29 -19.87 -4.29
C ASP A 6 34.00 -20.19 -3.51
N LEU A 7 33.27 -19.18 -2.99
CA LEU A 7 31.97 -19.40 -2.34
C LEU A 7 30.91 -19.94 -3.33
N PHE A 8 30.86 -19.39 -4.55
CA PHE A 8 29.98 -19.93 -5.59
C PHE A 8 30.32 -21.38 -5.98
N ALA A 9 31.62 -21.69 -6.08
CA ALA A 9 32.06 -23.05 -6.39
C ALA A 9 31.63 -24.05 -5.28
N GLN A 10 31.72 -23.67 -4.03
CA GLN A 10 31.26 -24.49 -2.90
C GLN A 10 29.73 -24.66 -2.92
N MET A 11 28.95 -23.63 -3.15
CA MET A 11 27.49 -23.74 -3.31
C MET A 11 27.12 -24.66 -4.45
N LEU A 12 27.77 -24.54 -5.62
CA LEU A 12 27.53 -25.43 -6.77
C LEU A 12 27.90 -26.86 -6.47
N TYR A 13 28.95 -27.12 -5.69
CA TYR A 13 29.33 -28.47 -5.28
C TYR A 13 28.24 -29.11 -4.43
N GLU A 14 27.73 -28.38 -3.40
CA GLU A 14 26.65 -28.89 -2.53
C GLU A 14 25.35 -29.17 -3.32
N VAL A 15 24.99 -28.30 -4.27
CA VAL A 15 23.81 -28.49 -5.13
C VAL A 15 23.96 -29.70 -6.04
N ARG A 16 25.18 -29.98 -6.56
CA ARG A 16 25.44 -31.11 -7.45
C ARG A 16 25.61 -32.43 -6.73
N ASN A 17 26.03 -32.38 -5.47
CA ASN A 17 26.28 -33.54 -4.62
C ASN A 17 25.49 -33.46 -3.31
N PRO A 18 24.15 -33.49 -3.40
CA PRO A 18 23.32 -33.27 -2.20
C PRO A 18 23.57 -34.36 -1.16
N SER A 19 23.85 -33.96 0.06
CA SER A 19 24.05 -34.77 1.23
C SER A 19 23.31 -34.20 2.44
N TYR A 20 23.35 -34.92 3.56
CA TYR A 20 22.74 -34.41 4.79
C TYR A 20 23.34 -33.06 5.18
N GLY A 21 22.49 -32.02 5.27
CA GLY A 21 22.90 -30.67 5.63
C GLY A 21 23.33 -29.79 4.46
N SER A 22 23.33 -30.23 3.19
CA SER A 22 23.69 -29.43 2.02
C SER A 22 22.86 -28.14 1.92
N ASP A 23 21.56 -28.19 2.22
CA ASP A 23 20.69 -27.02 2.21
C ASP A 23 21.15 -25.96 3.23
N LYS A 24 21.54 -26.42 4.43
CA LYS A 24 22.03 -25.54 5.47
C LYS A 24 23.39 -24.93 5.09
N ILE A 25 24.29 -25.72 4.53
CA ILE A 25 25.58 -25.25 4.03
C ILE A 25 25.38 -24.19 2.95
N CYS A 26 24.47 -24.41 1.99
CA CYS A 26 24.15 -23.43 0.95
C CYS A 26 23.60 -22.11 1.53
N GLN A 27 22.73 -22.17 2.54
CA GLN A 27 22.22 -20.99 3.23
C GLN A 27 23.33 -20.21 3.92
N ASP A 28 24.21 -20.89 4.64
CA ASP A 28 25.31 -20.24 5.37
C ASP A 28 26.34 -19.61 4.39
N LEU A 29 26.65 -20.30 3.29
CA LEU A 29 27.49 -19.76 2.23
C LEU A 29 26.89 -18.54 1.56
N LEU A 30 25.58 -18.52 1.33
CA LEU A 30 24.86 -17.37 0.80
C LEU A 30 24.90 -16.18 1.75
N GLU A 31 24.70 -16.41 3.05
CA GLU A 31 24.79 -15.37 4.06
C GLU A 31 26.22 -14.77 4.12
N ILE A 32 27.25 -15.62 4.12
CA ILE A 32 28.65 -15.18 4.06
C ILE A 32 28.91 -14.37 2.78
N LEU A 33 28.38 -14.78 1.62
CA LEU A 33 28.53 -14.07 0.37
C LEU A 33 27.92 -12.67 0.45
N ILE A 34 26.70 -12.55 0.95
CA ILE A 34 26.00 -11.28 1.13
C ILE A 34 26.81 -10.36 2.07
N LEU A 35 27.21 -10.85 3.23
CA LEU A 35 28.01 -10.08 4.18
C LEU A 35 29.34 -9.61 3.59
N ARG A 36 29.99 -10.42 2.74
CA ARG A 36 31.25 -10.05 2.06
C ARG A 36 31.03 -9.03 0.96
N ILE A 37 29.96 -9.15 0.16
CA ILE A 37 29.60 -8.15 -0.85
C ILE A 37 29.36 -6.80 -0.16
N VAL A 38 28.61 -6.79 0.94
CA VAL A 38 28.35 -5.58 1.75
C VAL A 38 29.65 -4.96 2.26
N ARG A 39 30.61 -5.76 2.74
CA ARG A 39 31.93 -5.26 3.21
C ARG A 39 32.84 -4.77 2.09
N TYR A 40 32.89 -5.52 0.96
CA TYR A 40 33.87 -5.28 -0.10
C TYR A 40 33.56 -4.05 -0.94
N GLN A 41 32.29 -3.72 -1.09
CA GLN A 41 31.88 -2.58 -1.91
C GLN A 41 31.90 -1.24 -1.15
N HIS A 42 32.34 -1.20 0.12
CA HIS A 42 31.99 -0.06 0.97
C HIS A 42 30.51 0.37 0.72
N VAL A 43 29.70 -0.59 0.29
CA VAL A 43 28.29 -0.49 0.50
C VAL A 43 28.16 -0.52 2.02
N ILE A 44 28.50 0.64 2.62
CA ILE A 44 27.72 1.08 3.73
C ILE A 44 26.34 0.64 3.30
N PRO A 45 25.62 -0.28 4.02
CA PRO A 45 24.19 -0.32 3.84
C PRO A 45 23.85 1.16 3.94
N VAL A 46 23.67 1.79 2.75
CA VAL A 46 23.07 3.13 2.77
C VAL A 46 21.92 2.80 3.63
N PRO A 47 21.88 3.30 4.86
CA PRO A 47 20.72 3.04 5.66
C PRO A 47 19.70 3.47 4.66
N ILE A 48 18.89 2.48 4.12
CA ILE A 48 17.84 2.81 3.19
C ILE A 48 17.16 3.83 4.01
N THR A 49 17.64 5.04 3.79
CA THR A 49 17.67 6.01 4.86
C THR A 49 16.23 6.17 5.12
N SER A 50 15.83 6.11 6.35
CA SER A 50 14.52 6.51 6.84
C SER A 50 13.97 7.62 5.93
N THR A 51 14.81 8.51 5.47
CA THR A 51 14.57 9.58 4.51
C THR A 51 14.19 9.14 3.09
N TYR A 52 14.88 8.15 2.45
CA TYR A 52 14.49 7.69 1.10
C TYR A 52 13.15 6.96 1.15
N MET A 53 13.01 6.01 2.08
CA MET A 53 11.75 5.29 2.27
C MET A 53 10.61 6.22 2.66
N THR A 54 10.86 7.20 3.51
CA THR A 54 9.88 8.22 3.87
C THR A 54 9.46 9.04 2.65
N LYS A 55 10.40 9.42 1.77
CA LYS A 55 10.11 10.13 0.52
C LYS A 55 9.27 9.29 -0.44
N GLU A 56 9.62 8.01 -0.66
CA GLU A 56 8.84 7.14 -1.54
C GLU A 56 7.46 6.83 -0.95
N CYS A 57 7.35 6.59 0.34
CA CYS A 57 6.05 6.44 0.99
C CYS A 57 5.20 7.71 0.93
N ALA A 58 5.80 8.88 1.09
CA ALA A 58 5.11 10.16 0.92
C ALA A 58 4.63 10.35 -0.53
N ARG A 59 5.45 9.98 -1.53
CA ARG A 59 5.10 10.01 -2.95
C ARG A 59 3.92 9.07 -3.26
N ILE A 60 3.93 7.84 -2.73
CA ILE A 60 2.80 6.92 -2.85
C ILE A 60 1.55 7.54 -2.24
N LYS A 61 1.66 8.09 -1.05
CA LYS A 61 0.53 8.73 -0.35
C LYS A 61 -0.06 9.87 -1.17
N GLU A 62 0.77 10.78 -1.65
CA GLU A 62 0.35 11.89 -2.51
C GLU A 62 -0.31 11.40 -3.81
N TYR A 63 0.26 10.38 -4.46
CA TYR A 63 -0.33 9.77 -5.64
C TYR A 63 -1.72 9.20 -5.36
N LEU A 64 -1.89 8.50 -4.24
CA LEU A 64 -3.18 7.96 -3.81
C LEU A 64 -4.19 9.07 -3.44
N ASP A 65 -3.73 10.17 -2.84
CA ASP A 65 -4.57 11.31 -2.48
C ASP A 65 -5.12 12.05 -3.72
N ILE A 66 -4.34 12.12 -4.80
CA ILE A 66 -4.73 12.80 -6.04
C ILE A 66 -5.55 11.88 -6.94
N ASN A 67 -5.14 10.61 -7.08
CA ASN A 67 -5.69 9.71 -8.10
C ASN A 67 -6.64 8.64 -7.51
N TYR A 68 -7.24 8.88 -6.36
CA TYR A 68 -8.06 7.86 -5.65
C TYR A 68 -9.22 7.31 -6.48
N SER A 69 -9.75 8.06 -7.44
CA SER A 69 -10.83 7.61 -8.34
C SER A 69 -10.39 6.58 -9.38
N GLU A 70 -9.08 6.51 -9.67
CA GLU A 70 -8.53 5.64 -10.70
C GLU A 70 -8.39 4.17 -10.23
N PRO A 71 -8.34 3.20 -11.17
CA PRO A 71 -8.17 1.78 -10.83
C PRO A 71 -6.73 1.48 -10.41
N ILE A 72 -6.35 1.89 -9.20
CA ILE A 72 -5.01 1.72 -8.66
C ILE A 72 -4.87 0.34 -8.03
N THR A 73 -3.79 -0.36 -8.38
CA THR A 73 -3.37 -1.65 -7.82
C THR A 73 -2.00 -1.54 -7.15
N LEU A 74 -1.57 -2.58 -6.45
CA LEU A 74 -0.19 -2.62 -5.93
C LEU A 74 0.84 -2.62 -7.07
N ASP A 75 0.51 -3.16 -8.24
CA ASP A 75 1.40 -3.15 -9.40
C ASP A 75 1.59 -1.73 -9.94
N THR A 76 0.54 -0.94 -10.03
CA THR A 76 0.62 0.50 -10.35
C THR A 76 1.60 1.24 -9.41
N LEU A 77 1.56 0.94 -8.13
CA LEU A 77 2.43 1.58 -7.14
C LEU A 77 3.89 1.07 -7.21
N THR A 78 4.09 -0.19 -7.61
CA THR A 78 5.46 -0.71 -7.85
C THR A 78 6.08 -0.10 -9.09
N GLU A 79 5.31 0.13 -10.15
CA GLU A 79 5.77 0.84 -11.35
C GLU A 79 6.15 2.30 -11.02
N LEU A 80 5.35 2.97 -10.19
CA LEU A 80 5.61 4.34 -9.74
C LEU A 80 6.94 4.47 -8.97
N THR A 81 7.27 3.49 -8.11
CA THR A 81 8.41 3.57 -7.19
C THR A 81 9.59 2.69 -7.56
N HIS A 82 9.44 1.81 -8.55
CA HIS A 82 10.41 0.76 -8.92
C HIS A 82 10.81 -0.15 -7.74
N MET A 83 9.96 -0.25 -6.75
CA MET A 83 10.21 -1.05 -5.54
C MET A 83 9.60 -2.45 -5.67
N ASN A 84 10.17 -3.43 -4.97
CA ASN A 84 9.51 -4.72 -4.79
C ASN A 84 8.15 -4.54 -4.09
N LYS A 85 7.11 -5.21 -4.61
CA LYS A 85 5.71 -5.12 -4.14
C LYS A 85 5.58 -5.35 -2.62
N TYR A 86 6.20 -6.42 -2.12
CA TYR A 86 6.15 -6.77 -0.69
C TYR A 86 6.81 -5.70 0.17
N TYR A 87 8.01 -5.28 -0.23
CA TYR A 87 8.78 -4.28 0.50
C TYR A 87 8.09 -2.92 0.51
N MET A 88 7.53 -2.49 -0.63
CA MET A 88 6.75 -1.25 -0.76
C MET A 88 5.51 -1.27 0.16
N ALA A 89 4.71 -2.35 0.08
CA ALA A 89 3.50 -2.46 0.89
C ALA A 89 3.79 -2.47 2.40
N HIS A 90 4.86 -3.18 2.83
CA HIS A 90 5.29 -3.23 4.22
C HIS A 90 5.79 -1.86 4.71
N SER A 91 6.62 -1.19 3.92
CA SER A 91 7.18 0.13 4.26
C SER A 91 6.10 1.21 4.33
N PHE A 92 5.15 1.19 3.38
CA PHE A 92 4.00 2.09 3.40
C PHE A 92 3.10 1.83 4.62
N ALA A 93 2.86 0.56 4.98
CA ALA A 93 2.07 0.23 6.16
C ALA A 93 2.73 0.75 7.45
N LYS A 94 4.05 0.67 7.55
CA LYS A 94 4.80 1.25 8.66
C LYS A 94 4.75 2.79 8.67
N TYR A 95 4.75 3.42 7.50
CA TYR A 95 4.70 4.88 7.34
C TYR A 95 3.29 5.45 7.62
N ALA A 96 2.24 4.85 7.05
CA ALA A 96 0.87 5.36 7.06
C ALA A 96 -0.05 4.67 8.09
N GLY A 97 0.45 3.66 8.83
CA GLY A 97 -0.33 2.88 9.79
C GLY A 97 -1.29 1.86 9.15
N GLN A 98 -1.35 1.78 7.85
CA GLN A 98 -2.24 0.88 7.10
C GLN A 98 -1.68 0.59 5.69
N SER A 99 -2.13 -0.51 5.07
CA SER A 99 -1.67 -0.87 3.73
C SER A 99 -2.08 0.17 2.67
N PRO A 100 -1.37 0.24 1.51
CA PRO A 100 -1.71 1.19 0.44
C PRO A 100 -3.15 1.08 -0.04
N ILE A 101 -3.68 -0.14 -0.20
CA ILE A 101 -5.06 -0.36 -0.66
C ILE A 101 -6.09 0.01 0.43
N GLN A 102 -5.78 -0.19 1.70
CA GLN A 102 -6.62 0.29 2.80
C GLN A 102 -6.66 1.82 2.83
N TYR A 103 -5.50 2.47 2.64
CA TYR A 103 -5.41 3.91 2.53
C TYR A 103 -6.23 4.46 1.34
N LEU A 104 -6.07 3.86 0.14
CA LEU A 104 -6.87 4.21 -1.04
C LEU A 104 -8.37 4.11 -0.76
N ASN A 105 -8.82 3.00 -0.19
CA ASN A 105 -10.22 2.81 0.15
C ASN A 105 -10.71 3.83 1.19
N GLN A 106 -9.85 4.21 2.13
CA GLN A 106 -10.17 5.27 3.08
C GLN A 106 -10.42 6.60 2.38
N ARG A 107 -9.53 7.02 1.47
CA ARG A 107 -9.66 8.26 0.69
C ARG A 107 -10.94 8.27 -0.15
N ARG A 108 -11.23 7.15 -0.83
CA ARG A 108 -12.48 6.97 -1.58
C ARG A 108 -13.71 7.15 -0.72
N MET A 109 -13.70 6.59 0.50
CA MET A 109 -14.81 6.73 1.45
C MET A 109 -14.99 8.15 1.96
N GLU A 110 -13.89 8.87 2.21
CA GLU A 110 -13.94 10.28 2.61
C GLU A 110 -14.53 11.14 1.51
N ALA A 111 -14.10 10.96 0.26
CA ALA A 111 -14.67 11.63 -0.90
C ALA A 111 -16.17 11.29 -1.09
N ALA A 112 -16.54 10.02 -0.88
CA ALA A 112 -17.94 9.60 -0.94
C ALA A 112 -18.80 10.30 0.12
N CYS A 113 -18.30 10.48 1.34
CA CYS A 113 -19.01 11.21 2.39
C CYS A 113 -19.28 12.65 2.00
N THR A 114 -18.33 13.33 1.36
CA THR A 114 -18.51 14.69 0.83
C THR A 114 -19.61 14.71 -0.24
N LEU A 115 -19.53 13.83 -1.24
CA LEU A 115 -20.53 13.75 -2.30
C LEU A 115 -21.94 13.38 -1.78
N LEU A 116 -22.01 12.53 -0.76
CA LEU A 116 -23.29 12.16 -0.15
C LEU A 116 -23.97 13.33 0.58
N LYS A 117 -23.21 14.27 1.13
CA LYS A 117 -23.70 15.46 1.82
C LYS A 117 -24.06 16.58 0.85
N ASP A 118 -23.19 16.79 -0.14
CA ASP A 118 -23.19 18.02 -0.92
C ASP A 118 -23.93 17.87 -2.27
N THR A 119 -24.33 16.63 -2.65
CA THR A 119 -24.98 16.35 -3.94
C THR A 119 -26.13 15.37 -3.83
N ASP A 120 -27.05 15.44 -4.81
CA ASP A 120 -28.15 14.49 -5.00
C ASP A 120 -27.81 13.33 -5.96
N HIS A 121 -26.53 13.13 -6.28
CA HIS A 121 -26.10 12.02 -7.14
C HIS A 121 -26.55 10.66 -6.60
N SER A 122 -26.90 9.75 -7.51
CA SER A 122 -27.29 8.38 -7.12
C SER A 122 -26.12 7.67 -6.41
N ILE A 123 -26.44 6.72 -5.55
CA ILE A 123 -25.41 5.92 -4.86
C ILE A 123 -24.50 5.19 -5.86
N SER A 124 -25.07 4.74 -6.97
CA SER A 124 -24.33 4.12 -8.07
C SER A 124 -23.33 5.10 -8.69
N SER A 125 -23.79 6.31 -9.01
CA SER A 125 -22.94 7.37 -9.56
C SER A 125 -21.80 7.72 -8.60
N ILE A 126 -22.10 7.95 -7.30
CA ILE A 126 -21.07 8.25 -6.30
C ILE A 126 -20.05 7.11 -6.22
N SER A 127 -20.52 5.85 -6.16
CA SER A 127 -19.66 4.68 -6.12
C SER A 127 -18.64 4.67 -7.27
N SER A 128 -19.12 4.90 -8.51
CA SER A 128 -18.27 4.95 -9.70
C SER A 128 -17.32 6.15 -9.67
N THR A 129 -17.81 7.33 -9.32
CA THR A 129 -17.03 8.58 -9.27
C THR A 129 -15.86 8.48 -8.29
N VAL A 130 -16.03 7.80 -7.15
CA VAL A 130 -14.95 7.63 -6.18
C VAL A 130 -14.08 6.39 -6.44
N GLY A 131 -14.28 5.68 -7.56
CA GLY A 131 -13.40 4.61 -8.02
C GLY A 131 -13.72 3.21 -7.50
N PHE A 132 -14.94 2.93 -7.00
CA PHE A 132 -15.34 1.56 -6.68
C PHE A 132 -15.86 0.83 -7.92
N SER A 133 -15.43 -0.41 -8.10
CA SER A 133 -15.81 -1.27 -9.22
C SER A 133 -17.29 -1.70 -9.21
N SER A 134 -17.96 -1.66 -8.06
CA SER A 134 -19.37 -1.96 -7.94
C SER A 134 -20.02 -1.23 -6.76
N GLN A 135 -21.30 -0.85 -6.95
CA GLN A 135 -22.13 -0.25 -5.90
C GLN A 135 -22.32 -1.18 -4.71
N SER A 136 -22.44 -2.49 -4.95
CA SER A 136 -22.61 -3.48 -3.88
C SER A 136 -21.40 -3.53 -2.97
N TYR A 137 -20.21 -3.59 -3.52
CA TYR A 137 -18.96 -3.58 -2.75
C TYR A 137 -18.79 -2.25 -2.00
N PHE A 138 -19.05 -1.12 -2.66
CA PHE A 138 -19.06 0.20 -2.01
C PHE A 138 -20.00 0.23 -0.80
N THR A 139 -21.26 -0.19 -0.96
CA THR A 139 -22.27 -0.17 0.10
C THR A 139 -21.86 -1.02 1.30
N GLN A 140 -21.30 -2.21 1.06
CA GLN A 140 -20.82 -3.09 2.12
C GLN A 140 -19.61 -2.48 2.86
N ALA A 141 -18.65 -1.96 2.12
CA ALA A 141 -17.46 -1.33 2.67
C ALA A 141 -17.81 -0.05 3.46
N PHE A 142 -18.76 0.75 2.96
CA PHE A 142 -19.26 1.94 3.63
C PHE A 142 -19.96 1.58 4.96
N ARG A 143 -20.84 0.57 4.91
CA ARG A 143 -21.53 0.08 6.12
C ARG A 143 -20.56 -0.46 7.16
N LYS A 144 -19.53 -1.18 6.72
CA LYS A 144 -18.46 -1.69 7.61
C LYS A 144 -17.71 -0.56 8.30
N LYS A 145 -17.43 0.53 7.58
CA LYS A 145 -16.64 1.67 8.10
C LYS A 145 -17.46 2.61 8.97
N TYR A 146 -18.70 2.94 8.56
CA TYR A 146 -19.52 3.97 9.21
C TYR A 146 -20.72 3.41 10.00
N GLY A 147 -20.90 2.10 10.05
CA GLY A 147 -22.01 1.45 10.78
C GLY A 147 -23.36 1.56 10.11
N MET A 148 -23.49 2.29 8.98
CA MET A 148 -24.75 2.54 8.28
C MET A 148 -24.57 2.55 6.76
N THR A 149 -25.68 2.43 6.02
CA THR A 149 -25.66 2.49 4.56
C THR A 149 -25.45 3.92 4.06
N PRO A 150 -24.90 4.12 2.81
CA PRO A 150 -24.75 5.45 2.22
C PRO A 150 -26.06 6.25 2.15
N ILE A 151 -27.19 5.59 1.87
CA ILE A 151 -28.51 6.23 1.83
C ILE A 151 -28.86 6.79 3.22
N LYS A 152 -28.71 5.97 4.27
CA LYS A 152 -28.99 6.41 5.64
C LYS A 152 -28.07 7.54 6.09
N TYR A 153 -26.80 7.47 5.70
CA TYR A 153 -25.81 8.54 5.94
C TYR A 153 -26.24 9.87 5.31
N ARG A 154 -26.69 9.85 4.04
CA ARG A 154 -27.23 11.03 3.33
C ARG A 154 -28.43 11.63 4.07
N GLN A 155 -29.41 10.80 4.43
CA GLN A 155 -30.61 11.26 5.14
C GLN A 155 -30.29 11.98 6.44
N GLN A 156 -29.43 11.40 7.27
CA GLN A 156 -29.03 12.01 8.54
C GLN A 156 -28.36 13.38 8.39
N HIS A 157 -27.63 13.60 7.27
CA HIS A 157 -26.92 14.87 7.05
C HIS A 157 -27.79 15.89 6.28
N ALA A 158 -28.79 15.44 5.52
CA ALA A 158 -29.77 16.32 4.88
C ALA A 158 -30.70 16.99 5.91
N ASP A 159 -31.11 16.26 6.95
CA ASP A 159 -31.97 16.79 8.01
C ASP A 159 -31.23 17.78 8.92
N GLY A 160 -29.91 17.60 9.11
CA GLY A 160 -29.08 18.54 9.88
C GLY A 160 -28.89 19.92 9.23
N SER A 161 -28.98 20.00 7.91
CA SER A 161 -28.88 21.26 7.16
C SER A 161 -30.17 22.07 7.18
N ARG A 162 -31.31 21.43 7.35
CA ARG A 162 -32.62 22.10 7.41
C ARG A 162 -32.95 22.69 8.77
N SER A 163 -32.40 22.13 9.86
CA SER A 163 -32.66 22.62 11.22
C SER A 163 -31.89 23.91 11.57
N ASN A 164 -30.84 24.27 10.82
CA ASN A 164 -30.08 25.49 11.07
C ASN A 164 -30.55 26.71 10.26
N ALA A 165 -31.51 26.56 9.35
CA ALA A 165 -32.07 27.62 8.54
C ALA A 165 -33.38 28.24 9.12
N GLY A 166 -33.87 27.74 10.26
CA GLY A 166 -35.17 28.11 10.86
C GLY A 166 -35.12 28.95 12.13
N GLY A 167 -33.95 29.51 12.51
CA GLY A 167 -33.79 30.25 13.73
C GLY A 167 -33.36 31.72 13.51
N GLY A 168 -34.19 32.50 12.85
CA GLY A 168 -33.93 33.92 12.63
C GLY A 168 -35.23 34.68 12.36
N ILE A 169 -35.94 34.98 13.42
CA ILE A 169 -36.89 36.10 13.50
C ILE A 169 -36.60 36.81 14.82
#